data_8136d0d218829cf9e608917981a654ee
#
_entry.id   8136d0d218829cf9e608917981a654ee
#
_cell.length_a   1.000
_cell.length_b   1.000
_cell.length_c   1.000
_cell.angle_alpha   90.00
_cell.angle_beta   90.00
_cell.angle_gamma   90.00
#
_symmetry.space_group_name_H-M   'P 1'
#
loop_
_entity.id
_entity.type
_entity.pdbx_description
1 polymer ?
#
loop_
_entity_poly.entity_id
_entity_poly.type
_entity_poly.pdbx_seq_one_letter_code
_entity_poly.pdbx_strand_id
1 'polypeptide(L)'
;YENNAPGYLRTHPLTTERITDMENRIAQRSYKQVPDSPEFGLVRAKIKAYEGTPGDAVADFVAQLKSGKYARETDVRFGHAHALLRDNRLTAAEAELATLRRLKLESPMLENLAAQLQLRKKDSDGAIRILRAAVQRHPHARALTHALIEAKVSSGVTAYVAEAVVQTEKELQLTPGDARLHALQAK
;
A
#
# COMPACT_ATOMS: atom_id res chain seq x y z
N TYR A 1 -20.10 -1.45 -38.69
CA TYR A 1 -21.16 -2.19 -39.44
C TYR A 1 -21.75 -3.22 -38.47
N GLU A 2 -22.92 -2.90 -37.88
CA GLU A 2 -23.69 -3.89 -37.11
C GLU A 2 -24.28 -4.88 -38.11
N ASN A 3 -23.90 -6.14 -37.99
CA ASN A 3 -24.43 -7.22 -38.80
C ASN A 3 -25.85 -7.53 -38.33
N ASN A 4 -26.87 -7.14 -39.11
CA ASN A 4 -28.30 -7.35 -38.82
C ASN A 4 -28.76 -8.81 -38.95
N ALA A 5 -27.85 -9.78 -39.03
CA ALA A 5 -28.21 -11.19 -39.07
C ALA A 5 -28.90 -11.62 -37.74
N PRO A 6 -29.93 -12.49 -37.79
CA PRO A 6 -30.53 -13.06 -36.57
C PRO A 6 -29.49 -13.66 -35.62
N GLY A 7 -29.70 -13.56 -34.29
CA GLY A 7 -28.73 -13.98 -33.28
C GLY A 7 -28.21 -15.40 -33.42
N TYR A 8 -29.06 -16.32 -33.88
CA TYR A 8 -28.70 -17.74 -34.10
C TYR A 8 -27.76 -18.00 -35.31
N LEU A 9 -27.57 -17.00 -36.17
CA LEU A 9 -26.62 -17.08 -37.31
C LEU A 9 -25.28 -16.40 -36.99
N ARG A 10 -25.11 -15.89 -35.80
CA ARG A 10 -23.88 -15.18 -35.38
C ARG A 10 -22.97 -16.10 -34.61
N THR A 11 -21.71 -16.09 -34.93
CA THR A 11 -20.68 -16.83 -34.17
C THR A 11 -20.40 -16.22 -32.81
N HIS A 12 -20.72 -14.92 -32.63
CA HIS A 12 -20.56 -14.21 -31.38
C HIS A 12 -21.79 -13.33 -31.10
N PRO A 13 -22.33 -13.33 -29.85
CA PRO A 13 -23.39 -12.42 -29.44
C PRO A 13 -22.96 -10.96 -29.59
N LEU A 14 -23.88 -10.06 -29.93
CA LEU A 14 -23.61 -8.61 -29.88
C LEU A 14 -23.27 -8.18 -28.48
N THR A 15 -22.49 -7.09 -28.35
CA THR A 15 -22.14 -6.53 -27.06
C THR A 15 -23.37 -6.17 -26.21
N THR A 16 -24.43 -5.65 -26.85
CA THR A 16 -25.71 -5.35 -26.19
C THR A 16 -26.41 -6.61 -25.69
N GLU A 17 -26.42 -7.70 -26.42
CA GLU A 17 -27.01 -8.99 -25.98
C GLU A 17 -26.24 -9.56 -24.78
N ARG A 18 -24.91 -9.45 -24.78
CA ARG A 18 -24.07 -9.87 -23.64
C ARG A 18 -24.30 -9.01 -22.41
N ILE A 19 -24.45 -7.70 -22.57
CA ILE A 19 -24.76 -6.79 -21.46
C ILE A 19 -26.12 -7.17 -20.87
N THR A 20 -27.16 -7.33 -21.69
CA THR A 20 -28.51 -7.70 -21.23
C THR A 20 -28.52 -9.07 -20.54
N ASP A 21 -27.80 -10.08 -21.05
CA ASP A 21 -27.69 -11.39 -20.39
C ASP A 21 -27.02 -11.26 -19.01
N MET A 22 -25.94 -10.47 -18.93
CA MET A 22 -25.27 -10.20 -17.66
C MET A 22 -26.17 -9.44 -16.68
N GLU A 23 -26.89 -8.42 -17.12
CA GLU A 23 -27.84 -7.67 -16.30
C GLU A 23 -28.95 -8.57 -15.75
N ASN A 24 -29.53 -9.44 -16.60
CA ASN A 24 -30.54 -10.41 -16.18
C ASN A 24 -30.01 -11.42 -15.14
N ARG A 25 -28.77 -11.89 -15.29
CA ARG A 25 -28.11 -12.78 -14.32
C ARG A 25 -27.84 -12.07 -13.00
N ILE A 26 -27.46 -10.80 -13.05
CA ILE A 26 -27.21 -9.97 -11.84
C ILE A 26 -28.53 -9.68 -11.14
N ALA A 27 -29.61 -9.35 -11.86
CA ALA A 27 -30.92 -9.08 -11.30
C ALA A 27 -31.51 -10.27 -10.50
N GLN A 28 -31.13 -11.51 -10.86
CA GLN A 28 -31.55 -12.73 -10.18
C GLN A 28 -30.72 -13.06 -8.93
N ARG A 29 -29.61 -12.33 -8.68
CA ARG A 29 -28.75 -12.53 -7.51
C ARG A 29 -28.96 -11.42 -6.51
N SER A 30 -29.19 -11.76 -5.25
CA SER A 30 -29.17 -10.76 -4.18
C SER A 30 -27.75 -10.17 -4.09
N TYR A 31 -27.58 -8.94 -4.57
CA TYR A 31 -26.31 -8.21 -4.45
C TYR A 31 -26.15 -7.75 -3.00
N LYS A 32 -25.17 -8.30 -2.32
CA LYS A 32 -24.74 -7.81 -1.02
C LYS A 32 -23.50 -6.97 -1.22
N GLN A 33 -23.62 -5.66 -1.10
CA GLN A 33 -22.47 -4.78 -1.10
C GLN A 33 -21.63 -5.04 0.14
N VAL A 34 -20.38 -5.47 -0.06
CA VAL A 34 -19.40 -5.58 1.02
C VAL A 34 -18.70 -4.23 1.10
N PRO A 35 -18.71 -3.55 2.27
CA PRO A 35 -18.00 -2.29 2.42
C PRO A 35 -16.49 -2.51 2.24
N ASP A 36 -15.83 -1.53 1.63
CA ASP A 36 -14.38 -1.54 1.47
C ASP A 36 -13.68 -1.61 2.83
N SER A 37 -12.61 -2.40 2.93
CA SER A 37 -11.80 -2.40 4.14
C SER A 37 -11.12 -1.03 4.33
N PRO A 38 -10.82 -0.64 5.57
CA PRO A 38 -10.06 0.59 5.84
C PRO A 38 -8.73 0.65 5.07
N GLU A 39 -8.07 -0.50 4.92
CA GLU A 39 -6.80 -0.63 4.21
C GLU A 39 -6.93 -0.37 2.70
N PHE A 40 -8.07 -0.71 2.10
CA PHE A 40 -8.29 -0.50 0.67
C PHE A 40 -8.06 0.96 0.25
N GLY A 41 -8.62 1.91 1.02
CA GLY A 41 -8.43 3.33 0.76
C GLY A 41 -6.97 3.78 0.89
N LEU A 42 -6.25 3.25 1.88
CA LEU A 42 -4.82 3.53 2.07
C LEU A 42 -3.98 2.97 0.92
N VAL A 43 -4.25 1.72 0.48
CA VAL A 43 -3.56 1.09 -0.66
C VAL A 43 -3.79 1.90 -1.92
N ARG A 44 -5.05 2.27 -2.23
CA ARG A 44 -5.40 3.07 -3.39
C ARG A 44 -4.68 4.43 -3.38
N ALA A 45 -4.67 5.11 -2.24
CA ALA A 45 -3.97 6.39 -2.08
C ALA A 45 -2.45 6.24 -2.26
N LYS A 46 -1.87 5.16 -1.74
CA LYS A 46 -0.45 4.86 -1.95
C LYS A 46 -0.15 4.63 -3.42
N ILE A 47 -0.93 3.82 -4.14
CA ILE A 47 -0.73 3.58 -5.58
C ILE A 47 -0.77 4.91 -6.33
N LYS A 48 -1.80 5.73 -6.08
CA LYS A 48 -1.92 7.07 -6.69
C LYS A 48 -0.69 7.96 -6.41
N ALA A 49 -0.09 7.88 -5.23
CA ALA A 49 1.12 8.64 -4.90
C ALA A 49 2.35 8.25 -5.73
N TYR A 50 2.30 7.11 -6.44
CA TYR A 50 3.37 6.65 -7.33
C TYR A 50 3.06 6.86 -8.81
N GLU A 51 1.91 7.41 -9.16
CA GLU A 51 1.56 7.83 -10.52
C GLU A 51 2.29 9.13 -10.89
N GLY A 52 2.60 9.32 -12.14
CA GLY A 52 3.23 10.53 -12.69
C GLY A 52 4.54 10.94 -12.01
N THR A 53 4.85 12.23 -12.06
CA THR A 53 6.03 12.78 -11.36
C THR A 53 5.76 12.95 -9.86
N PRO A 54 6.81 12.96 -9.01
CA PRO A 54 6.63 13.24 -7.57
C PRO A 54 5.95 14.57 -7.28
N GLY A 55 6.31 15.61 -8.01
CA GLY A 55 5.74 16.96 -7.86
C GLY A 55 4.25 17.01 -8.23
N ASP A 56 3.85 16.37 -9.34
CA ASP A 56 2.45 16.28 -9.76
C ASP A 56 1.62 15.53 -8.73
N ALA A 57 2.11 14.41 -8.23
CA ALA A 57 1.43 13.64 -7.19
C ALA A 57 1.20 14.50 -5.93
N VAL A 58 2.19 15.27 -5.49
CA VAL A 58 2.04 16.21 -4.36
C VAL A 58 0.97 17.26 -4.66
N ALA A 59 1.02 17.88 -5.85
CA ALA A 59 0.05 18.90 -6.25
C ALA A 59 -1.39 18.35 -6.27
N ASP A 60 -1.57 17.15 -6.79
CA ASP A 60 -2.87 16.46 -6.85
C ASP A 60 -3.46 16.23 -5.45
N PHE A 61 -2.66 15.71 -4.51
CA PHE A 61 -3.13 15.49 -3.13
C PHE A 61 -3.43 16.81 -2.41
N VAL A 62 -2.64 17.87 -2.64
CA VAL A 62 -2.92 19.21 -2.11
C VAL A 62 -4.25 19.75 -2.65
N ALA A 63 -4.49 19.62 -3.96
CA ALA A 63 -5.76 20.03 -4.57
C ALA A 63 -6.94 19.24 -4.00
N GLN A 64 -6.77 17.92 -3.81
CA GLN A 64 -7.79 17.05 -3.24
C GLN A 64 -8.11 17.45 -1.79
N LEU A 65 -7.11 17.71 -0.95
CA LEU A 65 -7.27 18.18 0.42
C LEU A 65 -7.99 19.54 0.47
N LYS A 66 -7.63 20.48 -0.40
CA LYS A 66 -8.29 21.79 -0.50
C LYS A 66 -9.75 21.70 -0.93
N SER A 67 -10.07 20.78 -1.82
CA SER A 67 -11.45 20.61 -2.31
C SER A 67 -12.39 20.03 -1.26
N GLY A 68 -11.88 19.33 -0.24
CA GLY A 68 -12.68 18.61 0.75
C GLY A 68 -13.49 17.42 0.18
N LYS A 69 -13.33 17.10 -1.11
CA LYS A 69 -14.07 16.03 -1.79
C LYS A 69 -13.36 14.69 -1.67
N TYR A 70 -13.50 14.05 -0.54
CA TYR A 70 -12.94 12.72 -0.27
C TYR A 70 -13.83 11.93 0.70
N ALA A 71 -13.80 10.61 0.61
CA ALA A 71 -14.55 9.74 1.52
C ALA A 71 -13.94 9.73 2.93
N ARG A 72 -12.59 9.70 3.00
CA ARG A 72 -11.85 9.74 4.27
C ARG A 72 -10.61 10.62 4.11
N GLU A 73 -10.45 11.58 5.02
CA GLU A 73 -9.30 12.48 5.05
C GLU A 73 -7.98 11.71 5.26
N THR A 74 -8.01 10.67 6.10
CA THR A 74 -6.85 9.83 6.39
C THR A 74 -6.25 9.19 5.16
N ASP A 75 -7.07 8.78 4.17
CA ASP A 75 -6.58 8.17 2.94
C ASP A 75 -5.82 9.18 2.09
N VAL A 76 -6.40 10.38 1.92
CA VAL A 76 -5.79 11.44 1.13
C VAL A 76 -4.48 11.91 1.76
N ARG A 77 -4.46 12.12 3.08
CA ARG A 77 -3.25 12.50 3.81
C ARG A 77 -2.17 11.41 3.79
N PHE A 78 -2.57 10.15 3.84
CA PHE A 78 -1.65 9.03 3.72
C PHE A 78 -0.99 9.01 2.33
N GLY A 79 -1.78 9.19 1.27
CA GLY A 79 -1.26 9.33 -0.09
C GLY A 79 -0.35 10.55 -0.24
N HIS A 80 -0.75 11.70 0.32
CA HIS A 80 0.05 12.92 0.33
C HIS A 80 1.41 12.72 1.03
N ALA A 81 1.42 12.05 2.19
CA ALA A 81 2.66 11.73 2.90
C ALA A 81 3.59 10.83 2.06
N HIS A 82 3.05 9.85 1.32
CA HIS A 82 3.83 9.05 0.37
C HIS A 82 4.37 9.87 -0.80
N ALA A 83 3.56 10.76 -1.39
CA ALA A 83 3.99 11.65 -2.47
C ALA A 83 5.11 12.59 -2.01
N LEU A 84 4.97 13.19 -0.82
CA LEU A 84 5.99 14.05 -0.20
C LEU A 84 7.30 13.29 0.07
N LEU A 85 7.21 12.04 0.57
CA LEU A 85 8.38 11.19 0.79
C LEU A 85 9.09 10.87 -0.53
N ARG A 86 8.32 10.60 -1.59
CA ARG A 86 8.84 10.36 -2.93
C ARG A 86 9.52 11.60 -3.50
N ASP A 87 8.96 12.79 -3.25
CA ASP A 87 9.49 14.10 -3.66
C ASP A 87 10.63 14.61 -2.75
N ASN A 88 11.08 13.78 -1.81
CA ASN A 88 12.12 14.10 -0.83
C ASN A 88 11.81 15.31 0.08
N ARG A 89 10.54 15.68 0.24
CA ARG A 89 10.07 16.72 1.17
C ARG A 89 9.86 16.14 2.57
N LEU A 90 10.96 15.72 3.21
CA LEU A 90 10.92 14.89 4.41
C LEU A 90 10.23 15.58 5.61
N THR A 91 10.45 16.89 5.81
CA THR A 91 9.81 17.65 6.90
C THR A 91 8.29 17.74 6.70
N ALA A 92 7.82 17.94 5.46
CA ALA A 92 6.40 17.98 5.16
C ALA A 92 5.75 16.59 5.33
N ALA A 93 6.44 15.52 4.90
CA ALA A 93 5.99 14.15 5.13
C ALA A 93 5.86 13.83 6.64
N GLU A 94 6.78 14.30 7.46
CA GLU A 94 6.72 14.16 8.92
C GLU A 94 5.52 14.89 9.53
N ALA A 95 5.20 16.09 9.05
CA ALA A 95 4.02 16.84 9.47
C ALA A 95 2.71 16.12 9.13
N GLU A 96 2.63 15.48 7.94
CA GLU A 96 1.47 14.65 7.58
C GLU A 96 1.38 13.39 8.45
N LEU A 97 2.48 12.72 8.75
CA LEU A 97 2.49 11.59 9.69
C LEU A 97 1.98 12.00 11.08
N ALA A 98 2.41 13.16 11.59
CA ALA A 98 1.94 13.68 12.86
C ALA A 98 0.41 13.97 12.80
N THR A 99 -0.08 14.49 11.69
CA THR A 99 -1.51 14.73 11.49
C THR A 99 -2.30 13.42 11.43
N LEU A 100 -1.83 12.41 10.72
CA LEU A 100 -2.46 11.09 10.66
C LEU A 100 -2.57 10.43 12.04
N ARG A 101 -1.53 10.57 12.88
CA ARG A 101 -1.56 10.11 14.26
C ARG A 101 -2.58 10.87 15.12
N ARG A 102 -2.72 12.19 14.95
CA ARG A 102 -3.77 12.98 15.62
C ARG A 102 -5.18 12.56 15.18
N LEU A 103 -5.34 12.15 13.92
CA LEU A 103 -6.57 11.58 13.38
C LEU A 103 -6.79 10.11 13.82
N LYS A 104 -5.92 9.59 14.69
CA LYS A 104 -5.98 8.23 15.25
C LYS A 104 -5.99 7.15 14.17
N LEU A 105 -5.27 7.36 13.06
CA LEU A 105 -5.06 6.30 12.08
C LEU A 105 -4.13 5.24 12.68
N GLU A 106 -4.69 4.08 12.96
CA GLU A 106 -3.95 2.90 13.40
C GLU A 106 -3.86 1.91 12.23
N SER A 107 -2.67 1.76 11.66
CA SER A 107 -2.45 0.87 10.53
C SER A 107 -0.98 0.45 10.44
N PRO A 108 -0.71 -0.84 10.14
CA PRO A 108 0.65 -1.28 9.85
C PRO A 108 1.29 -0.52 8.69
N MET A 109 0.48 -0.01 7.76
CA MET A 109 0.95 0.78 6.63
C MET A 109 1.49 2.15 7.08
N LEU A 110 0.86 2.78 8.11
CA LEU A 110 1.33 4.05 8.67
C LEU A 110 2.70 3.87 9.36
N GLU A 111 2.88 2.77 10.09
CA GLU A 111 4.14 2.48 10.76
C GLU A 111 5.27 2.19 9.75
N ASN A 112 4.94 1.49 8.67
CA ASN A 112 5.89 1.28 7.58
C ASN A 112 6.30 2.61 6.92
N LEU A 113 5.36 3.52 6.67
CA LEU A 113 5.65 4.85 6.12
C LEU A 113 6.54 5.67 7.07
N ALA A 114 6.26 5.62 8.38
CA ALA A 114 7.08 6.28 9.39
C ALA A 114 8.52 5.76 9.40
N ALA A 115 8.70 4.44 9.29
CA ALA A 115 10.03 3.84 9.19
C ALA A 115 10.76 4.23 7.89
N GLN A 116 10.06 4.23 6.75
CA GLN A 116 10.62 4.69 5.48
C GLN A 116 11.09 6.15 5.56
N LEU A 117 10.35 7.02 6.25
CA LEU A 117 10.78 8.40 6.49
C LEU A 117 12.10 8.45 7.28
N GLN A 118 12.26 7.64 8.32
CA GLN A 118 13.52 7.60 9.10
C GLN A 118 14.68 7.10 8.21
N LEU A 119 14.48 6.06 7.41
CA LEU A 119 15.49 5.59 6.46
C LEU A 119 15.89 6.67 5.46
N ARG A 120 14.93 7.44 4.94
CA ARG A 120 15.24 8.59 4.06
C ARG A 120 16.00 9.71 4.79
N LYS A 121 15.81 9.86 6.07
CA LYS A 121 16.58 10.76 6.96
C LYS A 121 17.94 10.17 7.35
N LYS A 122 18.26 8.94 6.89
CA LYS A 122 19.46 8.17 7.26
C LYS A 122 19.52 7.78 8.75
N ASP A 123 18.37 7.74 9.41
CA ASP A 123 18.21 7.25 10.79
C ASP A 123 17.76 5.78 10.76
N SER A 124 18.71 4.87 10.54
CA SER A 124 18.44 3.43 10.51
C SER A 124 17.98 2.91 11.88
N ASP A 125 18.55 3.44 12.98
CA ASP A 125 18.17 3.03 14.33
C ASP A 125 16.73 3.43 14.66
N GLY A 126 16.33 4.63 14.28
CA GLY A 126 14.95 5.11 14.41
C GLY A 126 13.98 4.24 13.61
N ALA A 127 14.31 3.91 12.37
CA ALA A 127 13.49 3.03 11.53
C ALA A 127 13.34 1.63 12.15
N ILE A 128 14.44 1.01 12.57
CA ILE A 128 14.44 -0.33 13.19
C ILE A 128 13.61 -0.32 14.47
N ARG A 129 13.74 0.71 15.31
CA ARG A 129 12.95 0.86 16.55
C ARG A 129 11.45 0.95 16.25
N ILE A 130 11.04 1.76 15.26
CA ILE A 130 9.65 1.87 14.83
C ILE A 130 9.13 0.50 14.35
N LEU A 131 9.88 -0.17 13.46
CA LEU A 131 9.47 -1.44 12.89
C LEU A 131 9.41 -2.57 13.93
N ARG A 132 10.34 -2.64 14.87
CA ARG A 132 10.28 -3.60 15.99
C ARG A 132 8.99 -3.44 16.79
N ALA A 133 8.66 -2.21 17.18
CA ALA A 133 7.42 -1.93 17.90
C ALA A 133 6.17 -2.21 17.06
N ALA A 134 6.23 -1.92 15.76
CA ALA A 134 5.13 -2.18 14.84
C ALA A 134 4.86 -3.68 14.62
N VAL A 135 5.90 -4.50 14.48
CA VAL A 135 5.77 -5.98 14.37
C VAL A 135 5.14 -6.57 15.62
N GLN A 136 5.47 -6.06 16.81
CA GLN A 136 4.85 -6.51 18.06
C GLN A 136 3.35 -6.17 18.12
N ARG A 137 2.95 -4.98 17.66
CA ARG A 137 1.54 -4.54 17.64
C ARG A 137 0.72 -5.20 16.53
N HIS A 138 1.36 -5.55 15.43
CA HIS A 138 0.72 -6.11 14.24
C HIS A 138 1.40 -7.42 13.78
N PRO A 139 1.35 -8.50 14.58
CA PRO A 139 2.13 -9.72 14.34
C PRO A 139 1.78 -10.43 13.02
N HIS A 140 0.59 -10.19 12.49
CA HIS A 140 0.13 -10.78 11.22
C HIS A 140 0.47 -9.92 9.98
N ALA A 141 1.03 -8.71 10.18
CA ALA A 141 1.41 -7.83 9.08
C ALA A 141 2.80 -8.16 8.55
N ARG A 142 2.93 -9.25 7.77
CA ARG A 142 4.20 -9.74 7.20
C ARG A 142 5.04 -8.65 6.53
N ALA A 143 4.38 -7.67 5.91
CA ALA A 143 5.07 -6.55 5.28
C ALA A 143 5.96 -5.75 6.26
N LEU A 144 5.58 -5.67 7.55
CA LEU A 144 6.40 -5.03 8.58
C LEU A 144 7.62 -5.87 8.95
N THR A 145 7.47 -7.20 9.01
CA THR A 145 8.60 -8.12 9.25
C THR A 145 9.62 -8.00 8.12
N HIS A 146 9.17 -8.02 6.87
CA HIS A 146 10.04 -7.81 5.71
C HIS A 146 10.74 -6.45 5.74
N ALA A 147 10.00 -5.38 6.07
CA ALA A 147 10.58 -4.04 6.19
C ALA A 147 11.63 -3.96 7.32
N LEU A 148 11.39 -4.65 8.45
CA LEU A 148 12.34 -4.70 9.55
C LEU A 148 13.65 -5.42 9.15
N ILE A 149 13.54 -6.58 8.48
CA ILE A 149 14.70 -7.31 7.98
C ILE A 149 15.48 -6.43 6.99
N GLU A 150 14.79 -5.81 6.04
CA GLU A 150 15.39 -4.93 5.04
C GLU A 150 16.09 -3.72 5.66
N ALA A 151 15.49 -3.09 6.66
CA ALA A 151 16.08 -1.97 7.39
C ALA A 151 17.36 -2.39 8.15
N LYS A 152 17.36 -3.58 8.77
CA LYS A 152 18.53 -4.14 9.46
C LYS A 152 19.68 -4.42 8.49
N VAL A 153 19.39 -5.07 7.36
CA VAL A 153 20.41 -5.37 6.32
C VAL A 153 20.97 -4.06 5.76
N SER A 154 20.10 -3.11 5.40
CA SER A 154 20.50 -1.84 4.79
C SER A 154 21.24 -0.89 5.76
N SER A 155 21.19 -1.15 7.07
CA SER A 155 21.91 -0.35 8.05
C SER A 155 23.43 -0.53 7.97
N GLY A 156 23.90 -1.68 7.46
CA GLY A 156 25.32 -2.07 7.44
C GLY A 156 25.92 -2.36 8.82
N VAL A 157 25.12 -2.28 9.89
CA VAL A 157 25.58 -2.57 11.26
C VAL A 157 25.62 -4.09 11.46
N THR A 158 26.80 -4.65 11.74
CA THR A 158 27.04 -6.09 11.86
C THR A 158 26.05 -6.79 12.78
N ALA A 159 25.76 -6.19 13.94
CA ALA A 159 24.79 -6.76 14.90
C ALA A 159 23.37 -6.85 14.30
N TYR A 160 22.90 -5.83 13.59
CA TYR A 160 21.59 -5.84 12.94
C TYR A 160 21.54 -6.81 11.76
N VAL A 161 22.65 -6.92 10.98
CA VAL A 161 22.73 -7.88 9.88
C VAL A 161 22.65 -9.32 10.43
N ALA A 162 23.37 -9.63 11.50
CA ALA A 162 23.31 -10.95 12.13
C ALA A 162 21.88 -11.28 12.63
N GLU A 163 21.19 -10.31 13.27
CA GLU A 163 19.79 -10.49 13.65
C GLU A 163 18.87 -10.69 12.43
N ALA A 164 19.15 -9.99 11.32
CA ALA A 164 18.35 -10.10 10.09
C ALA A 164 18.49 -11.50 9.47
N VAL A 165 19.69 -12.09 9.46
CA VAL A 165 19.92 -13.46 8.97
C VAL A 165 19.08 -14.46 9.75
N VAL A 166 19.18 -14.46 11.08
CA VAL A 166 18.41 -15.38 11.95
C VAL A 166 16.91 -15.20 11.75
N GLN A 167 16.45 -13.93 11.65
CA GLN A 167 15.04 -13.64 11.43
C GLN A 167 14.56 -14.10 10.06
N THR A 168 15.37 -13.92 9.01
CA THR A 168 15.05 -14.36 7.64
C THR A 168 14.93 -15.88 7.56
N GLU A 169 15.85 -16.62 8.19
CA GLU A 169 15.79 -18.07 8.25
C GLU A 169 14.51 -18.58 8.92
N LYS A 170 14.15 -17.97 10.04
CA LYS A 170 12.90 -18.30 10.75
C LYS A 170 11.66 -18.05 9.88
N GLU A 171 11.59 -16.90 9.20
CA GLU A 171 10.46 -16.57 8.30
C GLU A 171 10.41 -17.51 7.09
N LEU A 172 11.54 -17.93 6.54
CA LEU A 172 11.61 -18.89 5.44
C LEU A 172 11.14 -20.29 5.86
N GLN A 173 11.35 -20.70 7.12
CA GLN A 173 10.76 -21.95 7.63
C GLN A 173 9.22 -21.90 7.60
N LEU A 174 8.61 -20.73 7.86
CA LEU A 174 7.17 -20.55 7.82
C LEU A 174 6.65 -20.37 6.38
N THR A 175 7.44 -19.80 5.50
CA THR A 175 7.07 -19.48 4.12
C THR A 175 8.23 -19.75 3.15
N PRO A 176 8.52 -21.02 2.83
CA PRO A 176 9.70 -21.39 2.03
C PRO A 176 9.72 -20.81 0.60
N GLY A 177 8.56 -20.48 0.05
CA GLY A 177 8.43 -19.90 -1.30
C GLY A 177 8.47 -18.37 -1.37
N ASP A 178 8.80 -17.67 -0.29
CA ASP A 178 8.81 -16.20 -0.29
C ASP A 178 10.06 -15.65 -1.02
N ALA A 179 9.87 -15.24 -2.27
CA ALA A 179 10.94 -14.71 -3.12
C ALA A 179 11.62 -13.46 -2.54
N ARG A 180 10.90 -12.65 -1.77
CA ARG A 180 11.47 -11.44 -1.14
C ARG A 180 12.42 -11.80 0.00
N LEU A 181 12.09 -12.80 0.80
CA LEU A 181 12.97 -13.28 1.87
C LEU A 181 14.24 -13.93 1.29
N HIS A 182 14.13 -14.72 0.22
CA HIS A 182 15.29 -15.25 -0.50
C HIS A 182 16.19 -14.15 -1.05
N ALA A 183 15.61 -13.10 -1.62
CA ALA A 183 16.38 -11.95 -2.10
C ALA A 183 17.06 -11.17 -0.96
N LEU A 184 16.49 -11.13 0.23
CA LEU A 184 17.10 -10.52 1.41
C LEU A 184 18.23 -11.37 1.99
N GLN A 185 18.11 -12.70 1.93
CA GLN A 185 19.15 -13.63 2.37
C GLN A 185 20.41 -13.57 1.51
N ALA A 186 20.25 -13.17 0.22
CA ALA A 186 21.36 -13.07 -0.73
C ALA A 186 22.15 -11.75 -0.62
N LYS A 187 21.73 -10.80 0.22
CA LYS A 187 22.41 -9.51 0.46
C LYS A 187 23.33 -9.56 1.67
#